data_ed55adc9aef3ba9e775f6d1a176c93b0
#
_entry.id   ed55adc9aef3ba9e775f6d1a176c93b0
#
_cell.length_a   1.000
_cell.length_b   1.000
_cell.length_c   1.000
_cell.angle_alpha   90.00
_cell.angle_beta   90.00
_cell.angle_gamma   90.00
#
_symmetry.space_group_name_H-M   'P 1'
#
loop_
_entity.id
_entity.type
_entity.pdbx_description
1 polymer ?
#
loop_
_entity_poly.entity_id
_entity_poly.type
_entity_poly.pdbx_seq_one_letter_code
_entity_poly.pdbx_strand_id
1 'polypeptide(L)'
;MESLLEKIKASFKWKKTSDYCAERLNITVDDYDKLKEYVKSQELLENSSNSYEYNLEKGEAKMETISSSEPKSPEEIIEILNIDTTQWKLSSYWNKQMGDHWRVSAMVTKIKDNEIDNVAELLKNFNPKKHNLVKRVKTSGKTKTAGVLSLQDIHFGKEGNETIDEDFEETIIDLLERCTNSHHLEKLYYVIGGDLINMDTWNGTTTSGTPLDNCMTATEAYMQAFDALQWSINYLKQFCDELQIVYIPGNHDRLSSFHLAHGLSKCFKDPKITWDVVYLERKVYVYGDNFFAFEHGDVNTKNSLMLYSMEYPREWGKTLHRTLYTGHLH
;
A
#
# COMPACT_ATOMS: atom_id res chain seq x y z
N MET A 1 -2.71 -9.09 8.27
CA MET A 1 -3.98 -8.48 7.80
C MET A 1 -4.16 -7.20 8.59
N GLU A 2 -4.14 -6.08 7.92
CA GLU A 2 -4.43 -4.79 8.52
C GLU A 2 -5.89 -4.76 8.99
N SER A 3 -6.14 -4.27 10.19
CA SER A 3 -7.51 -4.20 10.70
C SER A 3 -8.31 -3.14 9.93
N LEU A 4 -9.62 -3.31 9.83
CA LEU A 4 -10.49 -2.29 9.22
C LEU A 4 -10.31 -0.92 9.90
N LEU A 5 -10.07 -0.91 11.20
CA LEU A 5 -9.85 0.33 11.95
C LEU A 5 -8.57 1.05 11.54
N GLU A 6 -7.50 0.31 11.25
CA GLU A 6 -6.24 0.90 10.73
C GLU A 6 -6.44 1.51 9.35
N LYS A 7 -7.20 0.86 8.48
CA LYS A 7 -7.55 1.41 7.16
C LYS A 7 -8.40 2.69 7.27
N ILE A 8 -9.36 2.73 8.20
CA ILE A 8 -10.15 3.95 8.47
C ILE A 8 -9.25 5.05 9.01
N LYS A 9 -8.32 4.74 9.92
CA LYS A 9 -7.34 5.69 10.44
C LYS A 9 -6.45 6.25 9.31
N ALA A 10 -6.00 5.39 8.42
CA ALA A 10 -5.24 5.79 7.22
C ALA A 10 -6.07 6.69 6.29
N SER A 11 -7.38 6.43 6.14
CA SER A 11 -8.26 7.23 5.28
C SER A 11 -8.40 8.70 5.68
N PHE A 12 -8.06 9.05 6.92
CA PHE A 12 -8.06 10.46 7.38
C PHE A 12 -7.04 11.33 6.64
N LYS A 13 -5.99 10.71 6.14
CA LYS A 13 -4.94 11.37 5.34
C LYS A 13 -5.41 11.66 3.92
N TRP A 14 -6.41 10.96 3.40
CA TRP A 14 -6.84 11.08 1.99
C TRP A 14 -7.53 12.42 1.67
N LYS A 15 -8.01 13.16 2.68
CA LYS A 15 -8.72 14.45 2.49
C LYS A 15 -9.89 14.37 1.49
N LYS A 16 -10.53 13.21 1.40
CA LYS A 16 -11.65 12.92 0.49
C LYS A 16 -12.98 12.89 1.24
N THR A 17 -14.09 12.83 0.51
CA THR A 17 -15.43 12.73 1.07
C THR A 17 -15.68 11.37 1.73
N SER A 18 -16.65 11.30 2.65
CA SER A 18 -17.04 10.02 3.27
C SER A 18 -17.52 9.00 2.24
N ASP A 19 -18.22 9.44 1.18
CA ASP A 19 -18.66 8.56 0.08
C ASP A 19 -17.48 7.87 -0.59
N TYR A 20 -16.46 8.64 -0.99
CA TYR A 20 -15.24 8.11 -1.61
C TYR A 20 -14.52 7.11 -0.70
N CYS A 21 -14.34 7.47 0.58
CA CYS A 21 -13.64 6.60 1.53
C CYS A 21 -14.41 5.31 1.81
N ALA A 22 -15.74 5.39 1.93
CA ALA A 22 -16.61 4.25 2.16
C ALA A 22 -16.58 3.27 0.98
N GLU A 23 -16.68 3.80 -0.25
CA GLU A 23 -16.61 3.01 -1.48
C GLU A 23 -15.27 2.27 -1.57
N ARG A 24 -14.15 2.97 -1.33
CA ARG A 24 -12.80 2.40 -1.37
C ARG A 24 -12.57 1.32 -0.33
N LEU A 25 -13.07 1.52 0.89
CA LEU A 25 -13.02 0.52 1.96
C LEU A 25 -14.11 -0.55 1.85
N ASN A 26 -14.99 -0.37 0.89
CA ASN A 26 -16.06 -1.28 0.55
C ASN A 26 -17.03 -1.55 1.70
N ILE A 27 -17.45 -0.47 2.34
CA ILE A 27 -18.44 -0.39 3.39
C ILE A 27 -19.49 0.65 3.02
N THR A 28 -20.58 0.73 3.76
CA THR A 28 -21.57 1.81 3.54
C THR A 28 -21.02 3.14 4.08
N VAL A 29 -21.53 4.26 3.56
CA VAL A 29 -21.16 5.60 4.03
C VAL A 29 -21.49 5.76 5.52
N ASP A 30 -22.64 5.23 5.94
CA ASP A 30 -23.09 5.26 7.33
C ASP A 30 -22.16 4.47 8.25
N ASP A 31 -21.71 3.28 7.82
CA ASP A 31 -20.73 2.48 8.56
C ASP A 31 -19.36 3.17 8.60
N TYR A 32 -18.95 3.79 7.50
CA TYR A 32 -17.70 4.55 7.48
C TYR A 32 -17.73 5.72 8.47
N ASP A 33 -18.79 6.52 8.46
CA ASP A 33 -18.91 7.69 9.36
C ASP A 33 -18.96 7.26 10.82
N LYS A 34 -19.68 6.19 11.17
CA LYS A 34 -19.69 5.60 12.52
C LYS A 34 -18.30 5.12 12.95
N LEU A 35 -17.60 4.39 12.09
CA LEU A 35 -16.26 3.89 12.39
C LEU A 35 -15.24 5.02 12.46
N LYS A 36 -15.37 6.05 11.64
CA LYS A 36 -14.54 7.26 11.65
C LYS A 36 -14.67 8.02 12.97
N GLU A 37 -15.90 8.26 13.44
CA GLU A 37 -16.14 8.90 14.73
C GLU A 37 -15.62 8.04 15.89
N TYR A 38 -15.76 6.73 15.80
CA TYR A 38 -15.17 5.81 16.77
C TYR A 38 -13.64 5.94 16.82
N VAL A 39 -12.93 5.91 15.69
CA VAL A 39 -11.46 6.04 15.65
C VAL A 39 -11.02 7.40 16.19
N LYS A 40 -11.70 8.49 15.85
CA LYS A 40 -11.41 9.82 16.39
C LYS A 40 -11.59 9.87 17.91
N SER A 41 -12.64 9.24 18.45
CA SER A 41 -12.85 9.19 19.90
C SER A 41 -11.73 8.44 20.63
N GLN A 42 -11.14 7.43 19.99
CA GLN A 42 -9.98 6.71 20.53
C GLN A 42 -8.73 7.60 20.56
N GLU A 43 -8.44 8.34 19.50
CA GLU A 43 -7.29 9.26 19.43
C GLU A 43 -7.39 10.39 20.46
N LEU A 44 -8.59 10.89 20.74
CA LEU A 44 -8.81 11.88 21.80
C LEU A 44 -8.51 11.32 23.19
N LEU A 45 -8.82 10.06 23.44
CA LEU A 45 -8.53 9.37 24.70
C LEU A 45 -7.03 9.07 24.88
N GLU A 46 -6.34 8.63 23.83
CA GLU A 46 -4.87 8.39 23.85
C GLU A 46 -4.09 9.65 24.22
N ASN A 47 -4.58 10.83 23.84
CA ASN A 47 -3.94 12.11 24.14
C ASN A 47 -4.24 12.67 25.55
N SER A 48 -5.15 12.07 26.32
CA SER A 48 -5.65 12.60 27.60
C SER A 48 -5.09 11.92 28.85
N SER A 49 -4.38 10.79 28.73
CA SER A 49 -3.80 10.07 29.87
C SER A 49 -2.38 9.59 29.59
N ASN A 50 -1.55 9.42 30.64
CA ASN A 50 -0.17 8.94 30.51
C ASN A 50 -0.08 7.45 30.13
N SER A 51 -1.11 6.66 30.38
CA SER A 51 -1.28 5.31 29.86
C SER A 51 -2.76 4.95 29.74
N TYR A 52 -3.08 4.22 28.68
CA TYR A 52 -4.43 3.88 28.32
C TYR A 52 -4.50 2.46 27.74
N GLU A 53 -5.43 1.64 28.23
CA GLU A 53 -5.68 0.29 27.74
C GLU A 53 -7.18 0.08 27.55
N TYR A 54 -7.61 -0.22 26.33
CA TYR A 54 -9.02 -0.36 25.97
C TYR A 54 -9.38 -1.79 25.59
N ASN A 55 -10.49 -2.29 26.16
CA ASN A 55 -11.08 -3.56 25.81
C ASN A 55 -12.35 -3.37 24.96
N LEU A 56 -12.20 -3.59 23.65
CA LEU A 56 -13.29 -3.45 22.67
C LEU A 56 -14.49 -4.35 22.93
N GLU A 57 -14.30 -5.56 23.42
CA GLU A 57 -15.38 -6.54 23.63
C GLU A 57 -16.29 -6.14 24.79
N LYS A 58 -15.72 -5.48 25.80
CA LYS A 58 -16.43 -5.09 27.02
C LYS A 58 -16.87 -3.63 27.01
N GLY A 59 -16.35 -2.81 26.08
CA GLY A 59 -16.55 -1.37 26.08
C GLY A 59 -15.96 -0.70 27.32
N GLU A 60 -14.87 -1.23 27.88
CA GLU A 60 -14.19 -0.78 29.07
C GLU A 60 -12.80 -0.25 28.75
N ALA A 61 -12.38 0.80 29.43
CA ALA A 61 -11.02 1.29 29.34
C ALA A 61 -10.39 1.44 30.72
N LYS A 62 -9.10 1.11 30.80
CA LYS A 62 -8.26 1.38 31.96
C LYS A 62 -7.42 2.61 31.68
N MET A 63 -7.45 3.58 32.56
CA MET A 63 -6.71 4.84 32.49
C MET A 63 -5.82 4.97 33.71
N GLU A 64 -4.58 5.42 33.51
CA GLU A 64 -3.62 5.62 34.62
C GLU A 64 -2.81 6.90 34.41
N THR A 65 -2.55 7.61 35.51
CA THR A 65 -1.66 8.78 35.55
C THR A 65 -0.96 8.87 36.89
N ILE A 66 -0.05 9.83 37.03
CA ILE A 66 0.65 10.14 38.28
C ILE A 66 0.16 11.52 38.78
N SER A 67 -0.27 11.56 40.01
CA SER A 67 -0.69 12.79 40.69
C SER A 67 0.28 13.14 41.83
N SER A 68 0.43 14.43 42.10
CA SER A 68 1.20 14.94 43.25
C SER A 68 0.44 14.83 44.57
N SER A 69 -0.88 14.62 44.54
CA SER A 69 -1.75 14.49 45.72
C SER A 69 -2.63 13.25 45.61
N GLU A 70 -3.06 12.73 46.75
CA GLU A 70 -4.06 11.66 46.83
C GLU A 70 -5.43 12.19 46.44
N PRO A 71 -6.07 11.64 45.38
CA PRO A 71 -7.47 11.97 45.09
C PRO A 71 -8.40 11.34 46.10
N LYS A 72 -9.33 12.15 46.60
CA LYS A 72 -10.23 11.78 47.71
C LYS A 72 -11.66 11.48 47.26
N SER A 73 -12.01 11.83 46.06
CA SER A 73 -13.36 11.62 45.51
C SER A 73 -13.35 11.13 44.06
N PRO A 74 -14.48 10.54 43.61
CA PRO A 74 -14.65 10.18 42.20
C PRO A 74 -14.50 11.35 41.23
N GLU A 75 -14.95 12.55 41.65
CA GLU A 75 -14.90 13.78 40.87
C GLU A 75 -13.45 14.22 40.63
N GLU A 76 -12.60 14.13 41.67
CA GLU A 76 -11.16 14.40 41.53
C GLU A 76 -10.47 13.40 40.62
N ILE A 77 -10.89 12.13 40.60
CA ILE A 77 -10.38 11.10 39.68
C ILE A 77 -10.72 11.46 38.23
N ILE A 78 -11.96 11.86 37.98
CA ILE A 78 -12.45 12.28 36.66
C ILE A 78 -11.61 13.48 36.15
N GLU A 79 -11.34 14.45 37.01
CA GLU A 79 -10.57 15.64 36.68
C GLU A 79 -9.08 15.29 36.42
N ILE A 80 -8.44 14.53 37.31
CA ILE A 80 -7.02 14.13 37.21
C ILE A 80 -6.76 13.28 35.95
N LEU A 81 -7.68 12.38 35.61
CA LEU A 81 -7.58 11.51 34.43
C LEU A 81 -8.19 12.16 33.18
N ASN A 82 -8.74 13.35 33.30
CA ASN A 82 -9.43 14.09 32.23
C ASN A 82 -10.48 13.22 31.50
N ILE A 83 -11.33 12.54 32.28
CA ILE A 83 -12.36 11.64 31.75
C ILE A 83 -13.54 12.47 31.20
N ASP A 84 -13.82 12.30 29.91
CA ASP A 84 -15.01 12.88 29.30
C ASP A 84 -16.28 12.17 29.78
N THR A 85 -16.98 12.76 30.72
CA THR A 85 -18.19 12.19 31.32
C THR A 85 -19.41 12.18 30.41
N THR A 86 -19.33 12.81 29.24
CA THR A 86 -20.39 12.67 28.20
C THR A 86 -20.28 11.35 27.45
N GLN A 87 -19.10 10.78 27.39
CA GLN A 87 -18.83 9.53 26.68
C GLN A 87 -18.53 8.35 27.61
N TRP A 88 -17.98 8.61 28.79
CA TRP A 88 -17.49 7.60 29.71
C TRP A 88 -18.09 7.72 31.10
N LYS A 89 -18.45 6.60 31.68
CA LYS A 89 -18.86 6.47 33.08
C LYS A 89 -17.73 5.83 33.86
N LEU A 90 -17.34 6.47 34.97
CA LEU A 90 -16.40 5.89 35.92
C LEU A 90 -17.02 4.65 36.59
N SER A 91 -16.40 3.49 36.40
CA SER A 91 -16.89 2.20 36.96
C SER A 91 -16.19 1.85 38.24
N SER A 92 -14.88 2.04 38.32
CA SER A 92 -14.09 1.85 39.55
C SER A 92 -12.78 2.62 39.44
N TYR A 93 -12.19 2.90 40.59
CA TYR A 93 -10.87 3.52 40.65
C TYR A 93 -10.07 3.01 41.85
N TRP A 94 -8.76 3.16 41.79
CA TRP A 94 -7.85 2.85 42.89
C TRP A 94 -6.61 3.73 42.81
N ASN A 95 -6.04 4.03 43.99
CA ASN A 95 -4.86 4.85 44.13
C ASN A 95 -3.77 4.04 44.82
N LYS A 96 -2.51 4.27 44.44
CA LYS A 96 -1.34 3.67 45.09
C LYS A 96 -0.28 4.71 45.29
N GLN A 97 0.14 4.90 46.55
CA GLN A 97 1.25 5.78 46.89
C GLN A 97 2.59 5.23 46.33
N MET A 98 3.35 6.10 45.70
CA MET A 98 4.67 5.82 45.12
C MET A 98 5.64 6.93 45.53
N GLY A 99 6.23 6.83 46.73
CA GLY A 99 7.06 7.89 47.29
C GLY A 99 6.23 9.14 47.58
N ASP A 100 6.60 10.28 47.00
CA ASP A 100 5.90 11.56 47.14
C ASP A 100 4.76 11.77 46.14
N HIS A 101 4.47 10.76 45.32
CA HIS A 101 3.44 10.81 44.27
C HIS A 101 2.42 9.68 44.42
N TRP A 102 1.28 9.85 43.78
CA TRP A 102 0.21 8.85 43.72
C TRP A 102 -0.02 8.36 42.30
N ARG A 103 0.00 7.04 42.10
CA ARG A 103 -0.54 6.45 40.89
C ARG A 103 -2.03 6.39 41.00
N VAL A 104 -2.71 7.05 40.09
CA VAL A 104 -4.18 7.11 40.02
C VAL A 104 -4.59 6.26 38.83
N SER A 105 -5.45 5.27 39.07
CA SER A 105 -5.95 4.36 38.07
C SER A 105 -7.46 4.28 38.09
N ALA A 106 -8.10 4.25 36.96
CA ALA A 106 -9.55 4.10 36.85
C ALA A 106 -9.93 3.12 35.72
N MET A 107 -11.06 2.46 35.97
CA MET A 107 -11.79 1.75 34.92
C MET A 107 -12.99 2.60 34.54
N VAL A 108 -13.16 2.85 33.26
CA VAL A 108 -14.30 3.57 32.72
C VAL A 108 -15.07 2.66 31.76
N THR A 109 -16.37 2.78 31.75
CA THR A 109 -17.25 2.06 30.82
C THR A 109 -17.90 3.09 29.91
N LYS A 110 -17.92 2.82 28.61
CA LYS A 110 -18.54 3.71 27.64
C LYS A 110 -20.04 3.84 27.94
N ILE A 111 -20.53 5.07 27.94
CA ILE A 111 -21.97 5.33 28.06
C ILE A 111 -22.57 4.80 26.75
N LYS A 112 -23.45 3.82 26.85
CA LYS A 112 -24.09 3.18 25.72
C LYS A 112 -24.98 4.19 24.98
N ASP A 113 -24.44 4.78 23.94
CA ASP A 113 -25.30 5.17 22.83
C ASP A 113 -25.50 3.88 21.99
N ASN A 114 -26.75 3.59 21.62
CA ASN A 114 -27.15 2.39 20.88
C ASN A 114 -26.37 2.17 19.55
N GLU A 115 -25.52 3.10 19.17
CA GLU A 115 -24.71 3.08 17.93
C GLU A 115 -23.41 2.29 18.06
N ILE A 116 -22.86 2.09 19.25
CA ILE A 116 -21.55 1.48 19.47
C ILE A 116 -21.60 -0.05 19.65
N ASP A 117 -22.72 -0.58 20.11
CA ASP A 117 -22.94 -2.03 20.13
C ASP A 117 -22.82 -2.64 18.71
N ASN A 118 -22.96 -1.82 17.65
CA ASN A 118 -22.77 -2.21 16.27
C ASN A 118 -21.30 -2.26 15.79
N VAL A 119 -20.33 -1.57 16.44
CA VAL A 119 -18.94 -1.55 15.96
C VAL A 119 -18.29 -2.92 16.07
N ALA A 120 -18.46 -3.61 17.19
CA ALA A 120 -17.94 -4.98 17.35
C ALA A 120 -18.63 -5.95 16.38
N GLU A 121 -19.90 -5.75 16.09
CA GLU A 121 -20.67 -6.52 15.13
C GLU A 121 -20.26 -6.20 13.69
N LEU A 122 -20.04 -4.93 13.37
CA LEU A 122 -19.49 -4.48 12.09
C LEU A 122 -18.10 -5.06 11.83
N LEU A 123 -17.22 -5.08 12.85
CA LEU A 123 -15.89 -5.67 12.75
C LEU A 123 -15.93 -7.20 12.63
N LYS A 124 -16.87 -7.87 13.30
CA LYS A 124 -17.07 -9.34 13.17
C LYS A 124 -17.63 -9.72 11.81
N ASN A 125 -18.50 -8.90 11.26
CA ASN A 125 -19.17 -9.13 9.97
C ASN A 125 -18.41 -8.53 8.79
N PHE A 126 -17.30 -7.82 9.05
CA PHE A 126 -16.45 -7.29 8.00
C PHE A 126 -15.83 -8.43 7.21
N ASN A 127 -16.45 -8.70 6.08
CA ASN A 127 -15.90 -9.56 5.04
C ASN A 127 -15.35 -8.62 3.98
N PRO A 128 -14.01 -8.42 3.88
CA PRO A 128 -13.48 -7.60 2.81
C PRO A 128 -14.03 -8.19 1.52
N LYS A 129 -14.80 -7.40 0.72
CA LYS A 129 -15.16 -7.87 -0.60
C LYS A 129 -13.84 -8.35 -1.20
N LYS A 130 -13.75 -9.63 -1.50
CA LYS A 130 -12.87 -10.05 -2.56
C LYS A 130 -13.23 -9.12 -3.70
N HIS A 131 -12.28 -8.26 -4.13
CA HIS A 131 -12.46 -7.46 -5.34
C HIS A 131 -13.18 -8.37 -6.30
N ASN A 132 -14.31 -7.94 -6.85
CA ASN A 132 -15.05 -8.79 -7.76
C ASN A 132 -14.04 -9.20 -8.80
N LEU A 133 -13.52 -10.42 -8.65
CA LEU A 133 -12.57 -10.98 -9.58
C LEU A 133 -13.26 -10.80 -10.90
N VAL A 134 -12.77 -9.92 -11.76
CA VAL A 134 -13.28 -9.77 -13.11
C VAL A 134 -13.35 -11.19 -13.60
N LYS A 135 -14.57 -11.70 -13.80
CA LYS A 135 -14.75 -13.11 -14.19
C LYS A 135 -13.92 -13.24 -15.44
N ARG A 136 -12.82 -14.00 -15.36
CA ARG A 136 -11.96 -14.30 -16.49
C ARG A 136 -12.89 -14.58 -17.65
N VAL A 137 -12.99 -13.66 -18.60
CA VAL A 137 -13.72 -13.90 -19.83
C VAL A 137 -12.93 -14.99 -20.50
N LYS A 138 -13.45 -16.23 -20.44
CA LYS A 138 -12.91 -17.31 -21.26
C LYS A 138 -13.21 -16.89 -22.69
N THR A 139 -12.29 -16.10 -23.25
CA THR A 139 -12.32 -15.85 -24.67
C THR A 139 -12.18 -17.19 -25.33
N SER A 140 -13.21 -17.62 -26.04
CA SER A 140 -13.22 -18.85 -26.86
C SER A 140 -12.23 -18.74 -28.04
N GLY A 141 -11.46 -17.68 -28.11
CA GLY A 141 -10.43 -17.43 -29.11
C GLY A 141 -9.22 -18.33 -28.90
N LYS A 142 -8.93 -19.11 -29.90
CA LYS A 142 -7.80 -20.04 -29.93
C LYS A 142 -6.43 -19.35 -30.03
N THR A 143 -6.35 -18.03 -30.08
CA THR A 143 -5.11 -17.28 -30.23
C THR A 143 -4.48 -17.01 -28.85
N LYS A 144 -3.37 -17.66 -28.63
CA LYS A 144 -2.48 -17.37 -27.49
C LYS A 144 -1.87 -15.99 -27.70
N THR A 145 -1.91 -15.15 -26.66
CA THR A 145 -1.47 -13.75 -26.72
C THR A 145 -0.52 -13.46 -25.56
N ALA A 146 0.55 -12.74 -25.84
CA ALA A 146 1.37 -12.12 -24.79
C ALA A 146 0.93 -10.69 -24.58
N GLY A 147 0.89 -10.27 -23.31
CA GLY A 147 0.72 -8.89 -22.90
C GLY A 147 2.04 -8.32 -22.35
N VAL A 148 2.22 -7.02 -22.47
CA VAL A 148 3.30 -6.28 -21.81
C VAL A 148 2.66 -5.16 -20.99
N LEU A 149 2.98 -5.11 -19.73
CA LEU A 149 2.65 -4.01 -18.82
C LEU A 149 3.97 -3.41 -18.36
N SER A 150 4.29 -2.22 -18.88
CA SER A 150 5.50 -1.48 -18.56
C SER A 150 5.09 -0.12 -18.01
N LEU A 151 5.00 -0.02 -16.68
CA LEU A 151 4.74 1.20 -15.95
C LEU A 151 6.05 1.64 -15.31
N GLN A 152 6.78 2.49 -16.03
CA GLN A 152 8.01 3.12 -15.54
C GLN A 152 7.72 4.57 -15.13
N ASP A 153 8.66 5.22 -14.47
CA ASP A 153 8.55 6.63 -14.04
C ASP A 153 7.35 6.89 -13.10
N ILE A 154 7.07 5.96 -12.20
CA ILE A 154 5.98 6.09 -11.22
C ILE A 154 6.34 7.11 -10.14
N HIS A 155 7.60 7.11 -9.67
CA HIS A 155 8.14 8.04 -8.69
C HIS A 155 7.35 8.05 -7.36
N PHE A 156 7.14 6.90 -6.73
CA PHE A 156 6.61 6.85 -5.38
C PHE A 156 7.39 7.77 -4.44
N GLY A 157 6.67 8.64 -3.73
CA GLY A 157 7.25 9.64 -2.84
C GLY A 157 7.56 10.99 -3.44
N LYS A 158 7.27 11.24 -4.73
CA LYS A 158 7.43 12.54 -5.38
C LYS A 158 6.39 13.54 -4.87
N GLU A 159 6.79 14.79 -4.66
CA GLU A 159 5.88 15.88 -4.30
C GLU A 159 4.77 16.06 -5.36
N GLY A 160 3.53 16.18 -4.88
CA GLY A 160 2.33 16.26 -5.72
C GLY A 160 1.76 14.90 -6.15
N ASN A 161 2.39 13.79 -5.76
CA ASN A 161 1.97 12.42 -6.04
C ASN A 161 1.57 11.65 -4.78
N GLU A 162 0.91 12.28 -3.82
CA GLU A 162 0.57 11.67 -2.53
C GLU A 162 -0.38 10.46 -2.65
N THR A 163 -1.18 10.42 -3.73
CA THR A 163 -2.15 9.34 -4.04
C THR A 163 -1.70 8.43 -5.16
N ILE A 164 -0.40 8.40 -5.47
CA ILE A 164 0.13 7.66 -6.63
C ILE A 164 -0.14 6.14 -6.56
N ASP A 165 -0.22 5.57 -5.38
CA ASP A 165 -0.58 4.16 -5.18
C ASP A 165 -2.02 3.88 -5.66
N GLU A 166 -2.95 4.81 -5.45
CA GLU A 166 -4.31 4.71 -5.91
C GLU A 166 -4.38 4.77 -7.44
N ASP A 167 -3.74 5.78 -8.00
CA ASP A 167 -3.68 5.99 -9.46
C ASP A 167 -2.99 4.80 -10.15
N PHE A 168 -1.97 4.24 -9.51
CA PHE A 168 -1.27 3.05 -9.99
C PHE A 168 -2.18 1.82 -10.03
N GLU A 169 -2.94 1.56 -8.96
CA GLU A 169 -3.89 0.47 -8.90
C GLU A 169 -5.00 0.63 -9.94
N GLU A 170 -5.61 1.81 -10.03
CA GLU A 170 -6.67 2.12 -10.99
C GLU A 170 -6.18 1.97 -12.45
N THR A 171 -4.94 2.42 -12.72
CA THR A 171 -4.31 2.27 -14.03
C THR A 171 -4.14 0.81 -14.42
N ILE A 172 -3.66 -0.02 -13.50
CA ILE A 172 -3.49 -1.47 -13.75
C ILE A 172 -4.83 -2.13 -14.02
N ILE A 173 -5.85 -1.81 -13.24
CA ILE A 173 -7.21 -2.35 -13.41
C ILE A 173 -7.74 -1.99 -14.80
N ASP A 174 -7.71 -0.71 -15.17
CA ASP A 174 -8.24 -0.23 -16.46
C ASP A 174 -7.50 -0.86 -17.66
N LEU A 175 -6.17 -0.87 -17.64
CA LEU A 175 -5.35 -1.48 -18.70
C LEU A 175 -5.64 -2.98 -18.86
N LEU A 176 -5.78 -3.67 -17.73
CA LEU A 176 -6.02 -5.10 -17.75
C LEU A 176 -7.45 -5.44 -18.22
N GLU A 177 -8.45 -4.67 -17.80
CA GLU A 177 -9.83 -4.81 -18.30
C GLU A 177 -9.90 -4.63 -19.81
N ARG A 178 -9.28 -3.61 -20.36
CA ARG A 178 -9.24 -3.37 -21.82
C ARG A 178 -8.56 -4.52 -22.55
N CYS A 179 -7.47 -5.03 -22.03
CA CYS A 179 -6.71 -6.13 -22.63
C CYS A 179 -7.51 -7.44 -22.58
N THR A 180 -8.09 -7.80 -21.43
CA THR A 180 -8.72 -9.10 -21.20
C THR A 180 -10.14 -9.19 -21.72
N ASN A 181 -10.78 -8.08 -22.07
CA ASN A 181 -12.11 -8.09 -22.71
C ASN A 181 -12.12 -8.85 -24.06
N SER A 182 -11.03 -8.85 -24.78
CA SER A 182 -10.93 -9.44 -26.12
C SER A 182 -9.81 -10.49 -26.26
N HIS A 183 -8.89 -10.60 -25.33
CA HIS A 183 -7.71 -11.46 -25.44
C HIS A 183 -7.54 -12.38 -24.22
N HIS A 184 -7.05 -13.61 -24.51
CA HIS A 184 -6.59 -14.51 -23.46
C HIS A 184 -5.07 -14.35 -23.33
N LEU A 185 -4.60 -13.90 -22.16
CA LEU A 185 -3.18 -13.75 -21.89
C LEU A 185 -2.57 -15.10 -21.50
N GLU A 186 -1.82 -15.72 -22.42
CA GLU A 186 -0.98 -16.86 -22.09
C GLU A 186 0.21 -16.41 -21.23
N LYS A 187 0.83 -15.29 -21.61
CA LYS A 187 1.97 -14.71 -20.89
C LYS A 187 1.79 -13.21 -20.71
N LEU A 188 2.08 -12.73 -19.51
CA LEU A 188 2.12 -11.31 -19.20
C LEU A 188 3.53 -10.95 -18.72
N TYR A 189 4.20 -10.05 -19.45
CA TYR A 189 5.45 -9.43 -19.02
C TYR A 189 5.11 -8.18 -18.21
N TYR A 190 5.49 -8.17 -16.94
CA TYR A 190 5.29 -7.04 -16.04
C TYR A 190 6.64 -6.46 -15.68
N VAL A 191 6.89 -5.23 -16.13
CA VAL A 191 8.12 -4.48 -15.86
C VAL A 191 7.97 -3.75 -14.54
N ILE A 192 8.93 -3.95 -13.64
CA ILE A 192 9.05 -3.25 -12.36
C ILE A 192 10.40 -2.54 -12.26
N GLY A 193 10.44 -1.39 -11.61
CA GLY A 193 11.63 -0.52 -11.60
C GLY A 193 11.53 0.59 -12.64
N GLY A 194 12.67 1.08 -13.11
CA GLY A 194 12.72 2.21 -14.02
C GLY A 194 12.11 3.45 -13.38
N ASP A 195 12.77 4.00 -12.36
CA ASP A 195 12.31 5.15 -11.57
C ASP A 195 10.95 4.89 -10.89
N LEU A 196 10.85 3.73 -10.25
CA LEU A 196 9.69 3.33 -9.45
C LEU A 196 9.57 4.19 -8.19
N ILE A 197 10.69 4.43 -7.50
CA ILE A 197 10.77 5.24 -6.29
C ILE A 197 11.49 6.56 -6.63
N ASN A 198 11.00 7.68 -6.12
CA ASN A 198 11.53 8.98 -6.47
C ASN A 198 12.98 9.19 -5.99
N MET A 199 13.39 8.53 -4.90
CA MET A 199 14.69 8.72 -4.25
C MET A 199 15.36 7.39 -3.87
N ASP A 200 16.69 7.38 -3.85
CA ASP A 200 17.52 6.21 -3.51
C ASP A 200 18.24 6.34 -2.18
N THR A 201 18.33 7.55 -1.65
CA THR A 201 19.10 7.84 -0.45
C THR A 201 18.25 8.34 0.70
N TRP A 202 18.76 8.18 1.92
CA TRP A 202 18.13 8.71 3.12
C TRP A 202 17.92 10.24 3.08
N ASN A 203 18.76 10.96 2.34
CA ASN A 203 18.70 12.41 2.21
C ASN A 203 17.70 12.87 1.11
N GLY A 204 16.93 11.97 0.54
CA GLY A 204 15.94 12.30 -0.49
C GLY A 204 16.56 12.68 -1.83
N THR A 205 17.63 12.00 -2.24
CA THR A 205 18.32 12.25 -3.51
C THR A 205 18.25 11.03 -4.42
N THR A 206 18.48 11.25 -5.72
CA THR A 206 18.73 10.15 -6.67
C THR A 206 19.97 9.34 -6.29
N THR A 207 20.18 8.19 -6.95
CA THR A 207 21.40 7.37 -6.80
C THR A 207 22.68 8.20 -6.97
N SER A 208 22.68 9.16 -7.89
CA SER A 208 23.83 10.05 -8.17
C SER A 208 23.94 11.24 -7.22
N GLY A 209 23.00 11.41 -6.28
CA GLY A 209 23.03 12.49 -5.29
C GLY A 209 22.31 13.77 -5.73
N THR A 210 21.53 13.76 -6.80
CA THR A 210 20.70 14.91 -7.22
C THR A 210 19.55 15.10 -6.21
N PRO A 211 19.41 16.28 -5.58
CA PRO A 211 18.29 16.60 -4.71
C PRO A 211 16.95 16.54 -5.43
N LEU A 212 15.91 16.10 -4.74
CA LEU A 212 14.57 15.90 -5.30
C LEU A 212 13.51 16.48 -4.37
N ASP A 213 12.39 16.89 -4.96
CA ASP A 213 11.21 17.30 -4.20
C ASP A 213 10.40 16.04 -3.83
N ASN A 214 10.34 15.80 -2.51
CA ASN A 214 9.74 14.58 -1.96
C ASN A 214 8.63 14.95 -0.96
N CYS A 215 7.48 14.26 -1.04
CA CYS A 215 6.37 14.43 -0.10
C CYS A 215 6.47 13.51 1.14
N MET A 216 7.42 12.57 1.15
CA MET A 216 7.61 11.59 2.21
C MET A 216 9.08 11.18 2.33
N THR A 217 9.41 10.44 3.37
CA THR A 217 10.75 9.88 3.56
C THR A 217 11.03 8.71 2.60
N ALA A 218 12.30 8.38 2.39
CA ALA A 218 12.71 7.25 1.56
C ALA A 218 12.11 5.91 2.03
N THR A 219 11.94 5.73 3.35
CA THR A 219 11.34 4.52 3.91
C THR A 219 9.84 4.45 3.69
N GLU A 220 9.13 5.56 3.78
CA GLU A 220 7.69 5.61 3.50
C GLU A 220 7.42 5.36 2.01
N ALA A 221 8.20 5.98 1.11
CA ALA A 221 8.11 5.76 -0.33
C ALA A 221 8.40 4.29 -0.70
N TYR A 222 9.40 3.67 -0.05
CA TYR A 222 9.71 2.26 -0.24
C TYR A 222 8.57 1.36 0.21
N MET A 223 7.97 1.61 1.39
CA MET A 223 6.83 0.82 1.87
C MET A 223 5.61 0.97 0.97
N GLN A 224 5.28 2.19 0.54
CA GLN A 224 4.19 2.44 -0.39
C GLN A 224 4.39 1.68 -1.72
N ALA A 225 5.59 1.77 -2.31
CA ALA A 225 5.94 1.04 -3.52
C ALA A 225 5.89 -0.49 -3.34
N PHE A 226 6.35 -1.00 -2.18
CA PHE A 226 6.32 -2.43 -1.88
C PHE A 226 4.89 -2.95 -1.82
N ASP A 227 4.01 -2.26 -1.10
CA ASP A 227 2.61 -2.65 -0.93
C ASP A 227 1.86 -2.59 -2.27
N ALA A 228 2.06 -1.53 -3.06
CA ALA A 228 1.48 -1.37 -4.39
C ALA A 228 1.92 -2.48 -5.36
N LEU A 229 3.22 -2.81 -5.39
CA LEU A 229 3.71 -3.92 -6.22
C LEU A 229 3.24 -5.29 -5.71
N GLN A 230 3.20 -5.50 -4.41
CA GLN A 230 2.67 -6.75 -3.85
C GLN A 230 1.20 -6.95 -4.25
N TRP A 231 0.40 -5.88 -4.16
CA TRP A 231 -0.98 -5.90 -4.60
C TRP A 231 -1.07 -6.20 -6.12
N SER A 232 -0.32 -5.46 -6.95
CA SER A 232 -0.37 -5.59 -8.40
C SER A 232 -0.02 -6.99 -8.88
N ILE A 233 1.03 -7.61 -8.32
CA ILE A 233 1.44 -8.98 -8.65
C ILE A 233 0.34 -9.98 -8.30
N ASN A 234 -0.28 -9.85 -7.11
CA ASN A 234 -1.40 -10.69 -6.69
C ASN A 234 -2.63 -10.51 -7.57
N TYR A 235 -2.85 -9.32 -8.08
CA TYR A 235 -3.93 -9.00 -9.00
C TYR A 235 -3.64 -9.58 -10.40
N LEU A 236 -2.51 -9.24 -11.00
CA LEU A 236 -2.13 -9.60 -12.37
C LEU A 236 -2.05 -11.11 -12.62
N LYS A 237 -1.52 -11.88 -11.67
CA LYS A 237 -1.41 -13.34 -11.81
C LYS A 237 -2.73 -14.07 -12.01
N GLN A 238 -3.85 -13.40 -11.76
CA GLN A 238 -5.18 -13.99 -11.93
C GLN A 238 -5.65 -13.96 -13.40
N PHE A 239 -5.06 -13.11 -14.22
CA PHE A 239 -5.51 -12.82 -15.59
C PHE A 239 -4.64 -13.48 -16.69
N CYS A 240 -3.51 -14.06 -16.33
CA CYS A 240 -2.61 -14.72 -17.29
C CYS A 240 -2.32 -16.16 -16.85
N ASP A 241 -1.80 -16.97 -17.78
CA ASP A 241 -1.35 -18.32 -17.46
C ASP A 241 0.05 -18.30 -16.84
N GLU A 242 0.92 -17.39 -17.32
CA GLU A 242 2.27 -17.13 -16.80
C GLU A 242 2.49 -15.63 -16.62
N LEU A 243 3.00 -15.22 -15.45
CA LEU A 243 3.41 -13.85 -15.14
C LEU A 243 4.94 -13.78 -15.07
N GLN A 244 5.55 -13.10 -16.03
CA GLN A 244 6.99 -12.84 -16.05
C GLN A 244 7.26 -11.46 -15.45
N ILE A 245 7.86 -11.40 -14.27
CA ILE A 245 8.32 -10.15 -13.67
C ILE A 245 9.71 -9.81 -14.24
N VAL A 246 9.86 -8.59 -14.73
CA VAL A 246 11.07 -8.08 -15.35
C VAL A 246 11.53 -6.84 -14.59
N TYR A 247 12.63 -6.93 -13.86
CA TYR A 247 13.22 -5.78 -13.19
C TYR A 247 14.12 -4.98 -14.13
N ILE A 248 13.93 -3.66 -14.21
CA ILE A 248 14.79 -2.72 -14.93
C ILE A 248 15.24 -1.64 -13.94
N PRO A 249 16.57 -1.34 -13.82
CA PRO A 249 17.05 -0.26 -12.96
C PRO A 249 16.69 1.11 -13.54
N GLY A 250 16.31 2.06 -12.67
CA GLY A 250 16.13 3.47 -12.98
C GLY A 250 17.30 4.32 -12.51
N ASN A 251 17.39 5.59 -12.87
CA ASN A 251 18.45 6.48 -12.38
C ASN A 251 18.12 7.12 -11.02
N HIS A 252 16.85 7.17 -10.64
CA HIS A 252 16.43 7.68 -9.33
C HIS A 252 16.67 6.69 -8.20
N ASP A 253 16.49 5.38 -8.44
CA ASP A 253 16.26 4.36 -7.42
C ASP A 253 17.03 3.05 -7.63
N ARG A 254 18.23 3.11 -8.24
CA ARG A 254 19.00 1.91 -8.63
C ARG A 254 19.14 0.87 -7.52
N LEU A 255 19.37 1.31 -6.28
CA LEU A 255 19.58 0.43 -5.15
C LEU A 255 18.26 0.04 -4.48
N SER A 256 17.39 1.01 -4.20
CA SER A 256 16.12 0.78 -3.50
C SER A 256 15.17 -0.08 -4.32
N SER A 257 15.01 0.18 -5.62
CA SER A 257 14.16 -0.64 -6.50
C SER A 257 14.71 -2.05 -6.71
N PHE A 258 16.04 -2.21 -6.75
CA PHE A 258 16.63 -3.56 -6.79
C PHE A 258 16.33 -4.35 -5.52
N HIS A 259 16.51 -3.75 -4.34
CA HIS A 259 16.18 -4.39 -3.06
C HIS A 259 14.71 -4.77 -2.98
N LEU A 260 13.83 -3.89 -3.45
CA LEU A 260 12.40 -4.11 -3.49
C LEU A 260 12.05 -5.30 -4.41
N ALA A 261 12.53 -5.30 -5.66
CA ALA A 261 12.30 -6.38 -6.62
C ALA A 261 12.83 -7.72 -6.12
N HIS A 262 14.06 -7.73 -5.55
CA HIS A 262 14.66 -8.92 -4.97
C HIS A 262 13.88 -9.41 -3.75
N GLY A 263 13.45 -8.52 -2.85
CA GLY A 263 12.63 -8.86 -1.68
C GLY A 263 11.30 -9.50 -2.08
N LEU A 264 10.56 -8.87 -3.01
CA LEU A 264 9.31 -9.42 -3.54
C LEU A 264 9.51 -10.80 -4.17
N SER A 265 10.60 -11.03 -4.90
CA SER A 265 10.90 -12.34 -5.49
C SER A 265 11.05 -13.47 -4.47
N LYS A 266 11.37 -13.14 -3.21
CA LYS A 266 11.45 -14.11 -2.09
C LYS A 266 10.10 -14.32 -1.41
N CYS A 267 9.21 -13.32 -1.48
CA CYS A 267 7.87 -13.40 -0.90
C CYS A 267 6.91 -14.27 -1.74
N PHE A 268 7.05 -14.25 -3.05
CA PHE A 268 6.18 -14.99 -3.96
C PHE A 268 6.80 -16.34 -4.36
N LYS A 269 6.11 -17.42 -4.02
CA LYS A 269 6.48 -18.81 -4.38
C LYS A 269 5.46 -19.47 -5.32
N ASP A 270 4.71 -18.67 -6.05
CA ASP A 270 3.70 -19.13 -7.00
C ASP A 270 4.40 -19.63 -8.27
N PRO A 271 4.19 -20.88 -8.73
CA PRO A 271 4.82 -21.42 -9.93
C PRO A 271 4.43 -20.71 -11.22
N LYS A 272 3.33 -19.92 -11.20
CA LYS A 272 2.93 -19.08 -12.33
C LYS A 272 3.81 -17.85 -12.50
N ILE A 273 4.56 -17.47 -11.47
CA ILE A 273 5.34 -16.24 -11.45
C ILE A 273 6.81 -16.59 -11.68
N THR A 274 7.37 -16.10 -12.76
CA THR A 274 8.79 -16.14 -13.06
C THR A 274 9.42 -14.77 -12.79
N TRP A 275 10.62 -14.76 -12.20
CA TRP A 275 11.31 -13.55 -11.80
C TRP A 275 12.64 -13.40 -12.52
N ASP A 276 12.83 -12.25 -13.17
CA ASP A 276 14.13 -11.81 -13.67
C ASP A 276 14.54 -10.54 -12.92
N VAL A 277 15.24 -10.73 -11.80
CA VAL A 277 15.78 -9.66 -10.95
C VAL A 277 17.29 -9.49 -11.13
N VAL A 278 17.84 -10.00 -12.21
CA VAL A 278 19.24 -9.75 -12.55
C VAL A 278 19.41 -8.27 -12.84
N TYR A 279 20.45 -7.65 -12.28
CA TYR A 279 20.75 -6.24 -12.51
C TYR A 279 21.38 -6.08 -13.90
N LEU A 280 20.57 -5.71 -14.89
CA LEU A 280 20.98 -5.41 -16.26
C LEU A 280 20.19 -4.20 -16.76
N GLU A 281 20.86 -3.28 -17.43
CA GLU A 281 20.25 -2.07 -18.02
C GLU A 281 19.29 -2.41 -19.17
N ARG A 282 19.55 -3.49 -19.90
CA ARG A 282 18.76 -3.94 -21.06
C ARG A 282 18.39 -5.40 -20.94
N LYS A 283 17.12 -5.70 -21.17
CA LYS A 283 16.60 -7.07 -21.18
C LYS A 283 15.76 -7.34 -22.41
N VAL A 284 15.74 -8.61 -22.83
CA VAL A 284 15.04 -9.05 -24.03
C VAL A 284 14.25 -10.30 -23.75
N TYR A 285 13.04 -10.33 -24.28
CA TYR A 285 12.20 -11.52 -24.33
C TYR A 285 11.66 -11.73 -25.73
N VAL A 286 11.52 -13.00 -26.11
CA VAL A 286 10.95 -13.39 -27.40
C VAL A 286 9.63 -14.13 -27.16
N TYR A 287 8.60 -13.73 -27.87
CA TYR A 287 7.32 -14.43 -27.89
C TYR A 287 6.84 -14.55 -29.35
N GLY A 288 6.83 -15.78 -29.89
CA GLY A 288 6.61 -16.00 -31.32
C GLY A 288 7.62 -15.22 -32.16
N ASP A 289 7.12 -14.42 -33.08
CA ASP A 289 7.95 -13.57 -33.96
C ASP A 289 8.24 -12.18 -33.38
N ASN A 290 7.88 -11.95 -32.09
CA ASN A 290 8.03 -10.67 -31.45
C ASN A 290 9.25 -10.64 -30.53
N PHE A 291 10.02 -9.56 -30.64
CA PHE A 291 11.14 -9.20 -29.79
C PHE A 291 10.73 -8.03 -28.89
N PHE A 292 10.65 -8.29 -27.60
CA PHE A 292 10.35 -7.28 -26.61
C PHE A 292 11.64 -6.87 -25.89
N ALA A 293 12.01 -5.61 -26.02
CA ALA A 293 13.17 -5.02 -25.38
C ALA A 293 12.73 -4.07 -24.27
N PHE A 294 13.44 -4.11 -23.15
CA PHE A 294 13.15 -3.32 -21.96
C PHE A 294 14.41 -2.63 -21.47
N GLU A 295 14.35 -1.31 -21.30
CA GLU A 295 15.36 -0.48 -20.65
C GLU A 295 14.68 0.72 -20.00
N HIS A 296 15.37 1.41 -19.08
CA HIS A 296 14.83 2.65 -18.53
C HIS A 296 14.99 3.80 -19.53
N GLY A 297 16.15 3.94 -20.14
CA GLY A 297 16.40 4.95 -21.18
C GLY A 297 17.36 6.07 -20.76
N ASP A 298 17.90 6.03 -19.55
CA ASP A 298 18.90 6.98 -19.07
C ASP A 298 20.32 6.73 -19.63
N VAL A 299 20.55 5.53 -20.17
CA VAL A 299 21.86 5.10 -20.69
C VAL A 299 21.80 4.84 -22.18
N ASN A 300 22.52 5.66 -22.97
CA ASN A 300 22.74 5.44 -24.42
C ASN A 300 21.49 5.30 -25.33
N THR A 301 20.42 6.01 -25.04
CA THR A 301 19.14 5.92 -25.78
C THR A 301 19.25 6.08 -27.30
N LYS A 302 20.18 6.92 -27.80
CA LYS A 302 20.33 7.19 -29.24
C LYS A 302 20.71 5.96 -30.08
N ASN A 303 21.31 4.94 -29.45
CA ASN A 303 21.84 3.75 -30.15
C ASN A 303 21.17 2.44 -29.66
N SER A 304 20.09 2.52 -28.87
CA SER A 304 19.49 1.35 -28.23
C SER A 304 19.20 0.22 -29.19
N LEU A 305 18.55 0.46 -30.32
CA LEU A 305 18.25 -0.59 -31.30
C LEU A 305 19.50 -1.27 -31.87
N MET A 306 20.58 -0.50 -32.10
CA MET A 306 21.84 -1.07 -32.56
C MET A 306 22.48 -1.93 -31.45
N LEU A 307 22.47 -1.47 -30.21
CA LEU A 307 22.99 -2.22 -29.07
C LEU A 307 22.22 -3.53 -28.86
N TYR A 308 20.90 -3.52 -28.94
CA TYR A 308 20.10 -4.74 -28.85
C TYR A 308 20.43 -5.75 -29.96
N SER A 309 20.65 -5.28 -31.20
CA SER A 309 21.02 -6.16 -32.29
C SER A 309 22.41 -6.80 -32.10
N MET A 310 23.32 -6.12 -31.41
CA MET A 310 24.67 -6.60 -31.11
C MET A 310 24.72 -7.49 -29.86
N GLU A 311 23.96 -7.14 -28.83
CA GLU A 311 23.95 -7.87 -27.55
C GLU A 311 23.11 -9.16 -27.65
N TYR A 312 22.04 -9.14 -28.46
CA TYR A 312 21.07 -10.24 -28.62
C TYR A 312 20.92 -10.65 -30.11
N PRO A 313 22.02 -10.97 -30.82
CA PRO A 313 21.97 -11.20 -32.27
C PRO A 313 21.12 -12.41 -32.67
N ARG A 314 21.01 -13.42 -31.82
CA ARG A 314 20.21 -14.63 -32.07
C ARG A 314 18.72 -14.34 -32.00
N GLU A 315 18.29 -13.66 -30.91
CA GLU A 315 16.91 -13.26 -30.66
C GLU A 315 16.47 -12.25 -31.72
N TRP A 316 17.33 -11.27 -32.02
CA TRP A 316 17.11 -10.28 -33.06
C TRP A 316 16.91 -10.93 -34.47
N GLY A 317 17.74 -11.86 -34.83
CA GLY A 317 17.68 -12.54 -36.14
C GLY A 317 16.50 -13.49 -36.32
N LYS A 318 15.91 -13.97 -35.20
CA LYS A 318 14.77 -14.91 -35.24
C LYS A 318 13.40 -14.20 -35.25
N THR A 319 13.35 -12.92 -34.98
CA THR A 319 12.10 -12.19 -34.81
C THR A 319 11.84 -11.22 -35.94
N LEU A 320 10.57 -10.97 -36.23
CA LEU A 320 10.13 -10.07 -37.30
C LEU A 320 9.70 -8.70 -36.72
N HIS A 321 9.06 -8.71 -35.56
CA HIS A 321 8.53 -7.52 -34.93
C HIS A 321 9.38 -7.18 -33.70
N ARG A 322 9.77 -5.91 -33.55
CA ARG A 322 10.62 -5.44 -32.46
C ARG A 322 9.97 -4.25 -31.78
N THR A 323 9.77 -4.38 -30.49
CA THR A 323 9.20 -3.32 -29.66
C THR A 323 10.15 -3.01 -28.53
N LEU A 324 10.48 -1.75 -28.36
CA LEU A 324 11.28 -1.24 -27.26
C LEU A 324 10.37 -0.48 -26.29
N TYR A 325 10.40 -0.87 -25.03
CA TYR A 325 9.72 -0.20 -23.93
C TYR A 325 10.75 0.55 -23.10
N THR A 326 10.57 1.85 -23.02
CA THR A 326 11.46 2.76 -22.26
C THR A 326 10.64 3.68 -21.36
N GLY A 327 11.28 4.22 -20.35
CA GLY A 327 10.86 5.33 -19.53
C GLY A 327 11.75 6.57 -19.72
N HIS A 328 11.99 7.32 -18.64
CA HIS A 328 12.95 8.41 -18.48
C HIS A 328 12.63 9.73 -19.23
N LEU A 329 12.15 9.65 -20.44
CA LEU A 329 11.79 10.82 -21.25
C LEU A 329 10.27 11.06 -21.16
N HIS A 330 9.83 11.64 -20.07
CA HIS A 330 8.41 11.93 -19.76
C HIS A 330 7.66 12.65 -20.87
#